data_d66473c5b565f934c85952f34cd043bc
#
_entry.id   d66473c5b565f934c85952f34cd043bc
#
_cell.length_a   1.000
_cell.length_b   1.000
_cell.length_c   1.000
_cell.angle_alpha   90.00
_cell.angle_beta   90.00
_cell.angle_gamma   90.00
#
_symmetry.space_group_name_H-M   'P 1'
#
loop_
_entity.id
_entity.type
_entity.pdbx_description
1 polymer ?
#
loop_
_entity_poly.entity_id
_entity_poly.type
_entity_poly.pdbx_seq_one_letter_code
_entity_poly.pdbx_strand_id
1 'polypeptide(L)'
;MVQSKIEIFTAMLAEQPENAMIWYGLASEQYKLENWAEAAKSLRQVVSLNPDYTAAYQMLGTVLANAGDLAGAQQAWRDGIEAADRTGAWKAKQHLHALLESAAGADEALRPD
;
A
#
# COMPACT_ATOMS: atom_id res chain seq x y z
N MET A 1 -8.28 29.74 -7.90
CA MET A 1 -8.29 28.64 -6.93
C MET A 1 -7.25 27.61 -7.29
N VAL A 2 -6.50 27.16 -6.31
CA VAL A 2 -5.51 26.10 -6.54
C VAL A 2 -6.18 24.75 -6.36
N GLN A 3 -6.10 23.90 -7.37
CA GLN A 3 -6.61 22.54 -7.28
C GLN A 3 -5.73 21.72 -6.33
N SER A 4 -6.35 20.88 -5.51
CA SER A 4 -5.60 19.95 -4.68
C SER A 4 -4.94 18.90 -5.57
N LYS A 5 -3.90 18.26 -5.06
CA LYS A 5 -3.23 17.17 -5.78
C LYS A 5 -4.19 16.01 -6.01
N ILE A 6 -5.09 15.74 -5.06
CA ILE A 6 -6.11 14.70 -5.21
C ILE A 6 -7.00 15.00 -6.41
N GLU A 7 -7.47 16.25 -6.55
CA GLU A 7 -8.30 16.65 -7.68
C GLU A 7 -7.55 16.50 -9.00
N ILE A 8 -6.26 16.87 -9.02
CA ILE A 8 -5.43 16.74 -10.20
C ILE A 8 -5.28 15.27 -10.61
N PHE A 9 -4.92 14.40 -9.66
CA PHE A 9 -4.78 12.97 -9.96
C PHE A 9 -6.11 12.34 -10.39
N THR A 10 -7.21 12.74 -9.76
CA THR A 10 -8.53 12.24 -10.12
C THR A 10 -8.88 12.62 -11.56
N ALA A 11 -8.58 13.86 -11.97
CA ALA A 11 -8.79 14.31 -13.33
C ALA A 11 -7.92 13.53 -14.33
N MET A 12 -6.67 13.25 -13.96
CA MET A 12 -5.77 12.45 -14.80
C MET A 12 -6.27 11.03 -14.97
N LEU A 13 -6.84 10.44 -13.92
CA LEU A 13 -7.40 9.09 -13.97
C LEU A 13 -8.64 9.00 -14.86
N ALA A 14 -9.39 10.09 -15.00
CA ALA A 14 -10.52 10.11 -15.93
C ALA A 14 -10.06 9.86 -17.36
N GLU A 15 -8.87 10.29 -17.71
CA GLU A 15 -8.28 10.08 -19.03
C GLU A 15 -7.41 8.84 -19.12
N GLN A 16 -6.77 8.46 -18.01
CA GLN A 16 -5.83 7.33 -17.96
C GLN A 16 -6.17 6.40 -16.79
N PRO A 17 -7.35 5.73 -16.84
CA PRO A 17 -7.80 4.91 -15.69
C PRO A 17 -6.95 3.67 -15.42
N GLU A 18 -6.09 3.28 -16.37
CA GLU A 18 -5.22 2.10 -16.23
C GLU A 18 -3.76 2.47 -15.93
N ASN A 19 -3.50 3.72 -15.56
CA ASN A 19 -2.14 4.17 -15.25
C ASN A 19 -1.86 3.95 -13.76
N ALA A 20 -1.10 2.88 -13.45
CA ALA A 20 -0.79 2.52 -12.07
C ALA A 20 -0.04 3.62 -11.32
N MET A 21 0.85 4.35 -12.00
CA MET A 21 1.61 5.43 -11.37
C MET A 21 0.71 6.56 -10.88
N ILE A 22 -0.35 6.87 -11.65
CA ILE A 22 -1.30 7.91 -11.24
C ILE A 22 -2.11 7.44 -10.02
N TRP A 23 -2.55 6.18 -10.02
CA TRP A 23 -3.22 5.60 -8.85
C TRP A 23 -2.31 5.65 -7.61
N TYR A 24 -1.01 5.36 -7.79
CA TYR A 24 -0.06 5.42 -6.69
C TYR A 24 0.10 6.87 -6.17
N GLY A 25 0.16 7.84 -7.08
CA GLY A 25 0.20 9.25 -6.71
C GLY A 25 -1.02 9.68 -5.91
N LEU A 26 -2.20 9.25 -6.35
CA LEU A 26 -3.46 9.53 -5.63
C LEU A 26 -3.41 8.91 -4.23
N ALA A 27 -3.01 7.64 -4.15
CA ALA A 27 -2.89 6.94 -2.86
C ALA A 27 -1.95 7.65 -1.91
N SER A 28 -0.82 8.16 -2.42
CA SER A 28 0.16 8.88 -1.61
C SER A 28 -0.43 10.14 -1.00
N GLU A 29 -1.24 10.87 -1.75
CA GLU A 29 -1.90 12.07 -1.24
C GLU A 29 -3.00 11.72 -0.24
N GLN A 30 -3.75 10.64 -0.49
CA GLN A 30 -4.75 10.16 0.46
C GLN A 30 -4.10 9.68 1.75
N TYR A 31 -2.92 9.06 1.65
CA TYR A 31 -2.13 8.64 2.81
C TYR A 31 -1.75 9.84 3.69
N LYS A 32 -1.28 10.92 3.07
CA LYS A 32 -0.89 12.13 3.81
C LYS A 32 -2.06 12.73 4.59
N LEU A 33 -3.27 12.58 4.08
CA LEU A 33 -4.48 13.06 4.74
C LEU A 33 -5.07 12.04 5.70
N GLU A 34 -4.42 10.90 5.87
CA GLU A 34 -4.89 9.81 6.71
C GLU A 34 -6.25 9.25 6.28
N ASN A 35 -6.57 9.39 5.00
CA ASN A 35 -7.76 8.80 4.40
C ASN A 35 -7.47 7.33 4.07
N TRP A 36 -7.42 6.50 5.11
CA TRP A 36 -6.94 5.12 4.99
C TRP A 36 -7.77 4.28 4.05
N ALA A 37 -9.10 4.36 4.14
CA ALA A 37 -9.98 3.57 3.29
C ALA A 37 -9.80 3.90 1.81
N GLU A 38 -9.73 5.19 1.48
CA GLU A 38 -9.54 5.61 0.09
C GLU A 38 -8.14 5.28 -0.42
N ALA A 39 -7.12 5.46 0.42
CA ALA A 39 -5.76 5.10 0.07
C ALA A 39 -5.64 3.60 -0.23
N ALA A 40 -6.29 2.75 0.58
CA ALA A 40 -6.29 1.31 0.35
C ALA A 40 -6.93 0.95 -0.99
N LYS A 41 -8.05 1.58 -1.34
CA LYS A 41 -8.72 1.36 -2.63
C LYS A 41 -7.79 1.72 -3.79
N SER A 42 -7.15 2.88 -3.71
CA SER A 42 -6.22 3.32 -4.76
C SER A 42 -5.05 2.37 -4.91
N LEU A 43 -4.49 1.90 -3.78
CA LEU A 43 -3.37 0.97 -3.80
C LEU A 43 -3.75 -0.41 -4.36
N ARG A 44 -4.97 -0.86 -4.10
CA ARG A 44 -5.47 -2.10 -4.69
C ARG A 44 -5.57 -1.99 -6.20
N GLN A 45 -5.94 -0.81 -6.71
CA GLN A 45 -5.89 -0.56 -8.15
C GLN A 45 -4.47 -0.65 -8.69
N VAL A 46 -3.50 -0.08 -7.97
CA VAL A 46 -2.09 -0.14 -8.37
C VAL A 46 -1.63 -1.58 -8.56
N VAL A 47 -1.85 -2.43 -7.55
CA VAL A 47 -1.36 -3.82 -7.60
C VAL A 47 -2.17 -4.69 -8.56
N SER A 48 -3.41 -4.34 -8.83
CA SER A 48 -4.21 -5.00 -9.86
C SER A 48 -3.66 -4.70 -11.26
N LEU A 49 -3.28 -3.45 -11.50
CA LEU A 49 -2.75 -3.02 -12.79
C LEU A 49 -1.29 -3.43 -12.99
N ASN A 50 -0.52 -3.45 -11.91
CA ASN A 50 0.88 -3.83 -11.93
C ASN A 50 1.22 -4.65 -10.68
N PRO A 51 1.08 -5.99 -10.76
CA PRO A 51 1.35 -6.86 -9.62
C PRO A 51 2.79 -6.84 -9.12
N ASP A 52 3.71 -6.29 -9.89
CA ASP A 52 5.13 -6.20 -9.51
C ASP A 52 5.49 -4.85 -8.86
N TYR A 53 4.52 -4.01 -8.60
CA TYR A 53 4.74 -2.69 -8.00
C TYR A 53 4.94 -2.84 -6.48
N THR A 54 6.15 -3.23 -6.09
CA THR A 54 6.48 -3.61 -4.71
C THR A 54 6.17 -2.51 -3.69
N ALA A 55 6.46 -1.25 -4.03
CA ALA A 55 6.20 -0.12 -3.13
C ALA A 55 4.72 0.01 -2.77
N ALA A 56 3.83 -0.38 -3.68
CA ALA A 56 2.39 -0.31 -3.43
C ALA A 56 1.95 -1.31 -2.36
N TYR A 57 2.51 -2.51 -2.37
CA TYR A 57 2.20 -3.50 -1.33
C TYR A 57 2.68 -3.02 0.05
N GLN A 58 3.86 -2.38 0.08
CA GLN A 58 4.40 -1.84 1.31
C GLN A 58 3.47 -0.77 1.89
N MET A 59 3.06 0.18 1.06
CA MET A 59 2.16 1.25 1.47
C MET A 59 0.77 0.71 1.83
N LEU A 60 0.26 -0.25 1.05
CA LEU A 60 -1.04 -0.87 1.33
C LEU A 60 -1.05 -1.51 2.71
N GLY A 61 -0.01 -2.26 3.06
CA GLY A 61 0.09 -2.86 4.39
C GLY A 61 0.09 -1.81 5.48
N THR A 62 0.87 -0.73 5.31
CA THR A 62 0.93 0.35 6.30
C THR A 62 -0.41 1.04 6.45
N VAL A 63 -1.10 1.30 5.35
CA VAL A 63 -2.44 1.91 5.36
C VAL A 63 -3.44 1.02 6.10
N LEU A 64 -3.42 -0.28 5.81
CA LEU A 64 -4.34 -1.23 6.45
C LEU A 64 -4.05 -1.35 7.95
N ALA A 65 -2.78 -1.36 8.34
CA ALA A 65 -2.41 -1.38 9.76
C ALA A 65 -2.92 -0.14 10.47
N ASN A 66 -2.77 1.03 9.85
CA ASN A 66 -3.27 2.29 10.43
C ASN A 66 -4.80 2.31 10.51
N ALA A 67 -5.47 1.61 9.61
CA ALA A 67 -6.93 1.48 9.62
C ALA A 67 -7.43 0.42 10.61
N GLY A 68 -6.52 -0.28 11.28
CA GLY A 68 -6.88 -1.31 12.25
C GLY A 68 -7.03 -2.71 11.66
N ASP A 69 -6.71 -2.90 10.39
CA ASP A 69 -6.78 -4.20 9.72
C ASP A 69 -5.39 -4.85 9.67
N LEU A 70 -4.97 -5.41 10.80
CA LEU A 70 -3.64 -6.02 10.91
C LEU A 70 -3.50 -7.25 10.01
N ALA A 71 -4.54 -8.09 9.92
CA ALA A 71 -4.50 -9.27 9.07
C ALA A 71 -4.34 -8.89 7.60
N GLY A 72 -5.08 -7.87 7.16
CA GLY A 72 -4.95 -7.34 5.79
C GLY A 72 -3.57 -6.76 5.53
N ALA A 73 -3.02 -6.05 6.52
CA ALA A 73 -1.67 -5.48 6.43
C ALA A 73 -0.62 -6.57 6.21
N GLN A 74 -0.69 -7.63 7.03
CA GLN A 74 0.24 -8.75 6.92
C GLN A 74 0.14 -9.44 5.56
N GLN A 75 -1.07 -9.61 5.04
CA GLN A 75 -1.25 -10.21 3.73
C GLN A 75 -0.65 -9.34 2.62
N ALA A 76 -0.87 -8.02 2.68
CA ALA A 76 -0.29 -7.09 1.71
C ALA A 76 1.24 -7.17 1.72
N TRP A 77 1.85 -7.25 2.89
CA TRP A 77 3.31 -7.36 2.99
C TRP A 77 3.82 -8.70 2.46
N ARG A 78 3.09 -9.81 2.69
CA ARG A 78 3.46 -11.11 2.11
C ARG A 78 3.37 -11.07 0.59
N ASP A 79 2.32 -10.48 0.05
CA ASP A 79 2.17 -10.32 -1.40
C ASP A 79 3.31 -9.47 -1.97
N GLY A 80 3.72 -8.44 -1.23
CA GLY A 80 4.85 -7.61 -1.60
C GLY A 80 6.17 -8.38 -1.62
N ILE A 81 6.37 -9.30 -0.69
CA ILE A 81 7.55 -10.16 -0.67
C ILE A 81 7.60 -11.04 -1.91
N GLU A 82 6.46 -11.61 -2.30
CA GLU A 82 6.39 -12.39 -3.53
C GLU A 82 6.74 -11.55 -4.75
N ALA A 83 6.22 -10.32 -4.82
CA ALA A 83 6.55 -9.40 -5.90
C ALA A 83 8.04 -9.05 -5.89
N ALA A 84 8.61 -8.82 -4.71
CA ALA A 84 10.03 -8.52 -4.57
C ALA A 84 10.90 -9.70 -5.04
N ASP A 85 10.46 -10.94 -4.75
CA ASP A 85 11.16 -12.13 -5.22
C ASP A 85 11.14 -12.21 -6.76
N ARG A 86 9.98 -11.94 -7.36
CA ARG A 86 9.86 -11.98 -8.84
C ARG A 86 10.74 -10.95 -9.52
N THR A 87 10.93 -9.79 -8.88
CA THR A 87 11.64 -8.66 -9.49
C THR A 87 13.08 -8.53 -9.04
N GLY A 88 13.52 -9.32 -8.06
CA GLY A 88 14.86 -9.21 -7.50
C GLY A 88 15.04 -7.99 -6.59
N ALA A 89 13.97 -7.42 -6.07
CA ALA A 89 14.01 -6.24 -5.21
C ALA A 89 14.35 -6.63 -3.77
N TRP A 90 15.60 -7.03 -3.53
CA TRP A 90 16.00 -7.61 -2.25
C TRP A 90 15.92 -6.65 -1.06
N LYS A 91 16.15 -5.36 -1.27
CA LYS A 91 16.02 -4.36 -0.19
C LYS A 91 14.57 -4.21 0.24
N ALA A 92 13.67 -4.16 -0.72
CA ALA A 92 12.24 -4.11 -0.45
C ALA A 92 11.79 -5.37 0.28
N LYS A 93 12.28 -6.53 -0.13
CA LYS A 93 11.97 -7.79 0.52
C LYS A 93 12.40 -7.78 1.99
N GLN A 94 13.63 -7.31 2.28
CA GLN A 94 14.11 -7.21 3.66
C GLN A 94 13.23 -6.28 4.49
N HIS A 95 12.85 -5.14 3.92
CA HIS A 95 12.00 -4.19 4.62
C HIS A 95 10.61 -4.77 4.93
N LEU A 96 10.03 -5.47 3.96
CA LEU A 96 8.72 -6.11 4.13
C LEU A 96 8.77 -7.22 5.19
N HIS A 97 9.84 -7.99 5.22
CA HIS A 97 10.04 -8.98 6.30
C HIS A 97 10.10 -8.33 7.67
N ALA A 98 10.81 -7.20 7.78
CA ALA A 98 10.90 -6.46 9.04
C ALA A 98 9.54 -5.97 9.50
N LEU A 99 8.71 -5.49 8.57
CA LEU A 99 7.34 -5.06 8.88
C LEU A 99 6.49 -6.23 9.37
N LEU A 100 6.61 -7.38 8.73
CA LEU A 100 5.89 -8.59 9.16
C LEU A 100 6.30 -9.05 10.55
N GLU A 101 7.60 -9.06 10.83
CA GLU A 101 8.11 -9.45 12.15
C GLU A 101 7.62 -8.50 13.24
N SER A 102 7.64 -7.21 12.95
CA SER A 102 7.15 -6.19 13.87
C SER A 102 5.66 -6.36 14.15
N ALA A 103 4.87 -6.63 13.10
CA ALA A 103 3.43 -6.85 13.23
C ALA A 103 3.13 -8.14 14.00
N ALA A 104 3.88 -9.20 13.76
CA ALA A 104 3.72 -10.47 14.49
C ALA A 104 4.01 -10.29 15.97
N GLY A 105 5.08 -9.53 16.31
CA GLY A 105 5.40 -9.23 17.70
C GLY A 105 4.30 -8.43 18.39
N ALA A 106 3.74 -7.44 17.70
CA ALA A 106 2.64 -6.64 18.23
C ALA A 106 1.39 -7.49 18.44
N ASP A 107 1.08 -8.39 17.51
CA ASP A 107 -0.07 -9.30 17.60
C ASP A 107 0.08 -10.23 18.81
N GLU A 108 1.27 -10.79 19.02
CA GLU A 108 1.54 -11.64 20.17
C GLU A 108 1.40 -10.88 21.49
N ALA A 109 1.88 -9.64 21.53
CA ALA A 109 1.81 -8.82 22.73
C ALA A 109 0.36 -8.51 23.12
N LEU A 110 -0.57 -8.51 22.18
CA LEU A 110 -1.98 -8.23 22.40
C LEU A 110 -2.81 -9.48 22.71
N ARG A 111 -2.24 -10.67 22.58
CA ARG A 111 -2.96 -11.92 22.88
C ARG A 111 -3.18 -12.07 24.38
N PRO A 112 -4.39 -12.44 24.80
CA PRO A 112 -4.62 -12.78 26.20
C PRO A 112 -3.89 -14.09 26.55
N ASP A 113 -3.42 -14.16 27.75
CA ASP A 113 -2.76 -15.36 28.28
C ASP A 113 -3.74 -16.51 28.44
#